data_f7af7d3704c1aa5cb58eb3382b724cee
#
_entry.id   f7af7d3704c1aa5cb58eb3382b724cee
#
_cell.length_a   1.000
_cell.length_b   1.000
_cell.length_c   1.000
_cell.angle_alpha   90.00
_cell.angle_beta   90.00
_cell.angle_gamma   90.00
#
_symmetry.space_group_name_H-M   'P 1'
#
loop_
_entity.id
_entity.type
_entity.pdbx_description
1 polymer ?
#
loop_
_entity_poly.entity_id
_entity_poly.type
_entity_poly.pdbx_seq_one_letter_code
_entity_poly.pdbx_strand_id
1 'polypeptide(L)'
;MALLAMLLAATPTWPAPKSGPALVSSASGRCLDVKGGADTPGTALEIRDCGGQAGQAFQFGAAGELRTLNGTRCADAGDARTTPGAAAVVRPCDGRATQVWRQNPDGSVTAAASGFCLDVSGAATANGTPVILWTCNGQSNQKWTTSTPPPAGGSGPCDIYAAGGTACVAAHSTVRALYSAYSGSLYQVRRASDNATRDIGLRAPGGFADAAAQDAFCAGTTCVITVVRDQSGRGNDLWYQGSAQVPGSSQSSPAKATSESLTAGGTKAYALYINPGNSYWRDGHLTGVPTGAAPEGAYMVTSGTHVNSGCCFDYGNSETTRKADAAGAMDAINFGTQCWFGGCAGSGPWVQADLEWGLYSGGSQSWNPGQRAFPNRFVTAMLKNNGTTRFALKGGNAQSGALTTLWDGALPAGYSPMKKQGAIVLGSGGDCCKPGGGANLSAGTFYEGAIVAGYPSEATDNAVQANITAAGYR
;
A
#
# COMPACT_ATOMS: atom_id res chain seq x y z
N MET A 1 -30.41 -20.94 58.23
CA MET A 1 -30.03 -21.02 56.80
C MET A 1 -29.57 -19.64 56.34
N ALA A 2 -28.27 -19.42 56.29
CA ALA A 2 -27.71 -18.15 55.86
C ALA A 2 -27.28 -18.30 54.39
N LEU A 3 -27.86 -17.50 53.47
CA LEU A 3 -27.45 -17.40 52.08
C LEU A 3 -26.16 -16.63 51.99
N LEU A 4 -25.12 -17.26 51.52
CA LEU A 4 -23.83 -16.68 51.17
C LEU A 4 -23.94 -16.11 49.74
N ALA A 5 -24.01 -14.78 49.57
CA ALA A 5 -23.99 -14.13 48.30
C ALA A 5 -22.52 -14.07 47.81
N MET A 6 -22.16 -14.84 46.75
CA MET A 6 -20.90 -14.69 46.04
C MET A 6 -20.94 -13.43 45.21
N LEU A 7 -20.14 -12.42 45.56
CA LEU A 7 -19.81 -11.29 44.67
C LEU A 7 -18.82 -11.79 43.59
N LEU A 8 -19.33 -11.92 42.36
CA LEU A 8 -18.48 -12.04 41.19
C LEU A 8 -17.78 -10.68 40.97
N ALA A 9 -16.50 -10.63 41.22
CA ALA A 9 -15.66 -9.51 40.85
C ALA A 9 -15.58 -9.42 39.31
N ALA A 10 -16.10 -8.33 38.74
CA ALA A 10 -15.93 -8.04 37.32
C ALA A 10 -14.44 -7.84 37.03
N THR A 11 -13.86 -8.64 36.16
CA THR A 11 -12.51 -8.43 35.63
C THR A 11 -12.51 -7.12 34.84
N PRO A 12 -11.56 -6.21 35.10
CA PRO A 12 -11.48 -4.98 34.32
C PRO A 12 -11.13 -5.34 32.87
N THR A 13 -12.02 -5.02 31.96
CA THR A 13 -11.75 -5.08 30.51
C THR A 13 -10.85 -3.90 30.18
N TRP A 14 -9.57 -4.14 30.00
CA TRP A 14 -8.63 -3.16 29.49
C TRP A 14 -8.98 -2.87 28.03
N PRO A 15 -8.98 -1.61 27.58
CA PRO A 15 -9.17 -1.29 26.18
C PRO A 15 -8.07 -1.95 25.33
N ALA A 16 -8.43 -2.39 24.14
CA ALA A 16 -7.50 -2.97 23.18
C ALA A 16 -6.26 -2.08 22.98
N PRO A 17 -5.06 -2.65 22.78
CA PRO A 17 -3.82 -1.91 22.78
C PRO A 17 -3.80 -0.82 21.70
N LYS A 18 -3.53 0.40 22.12
CA LYS A 18 -3.22 1.52 21.20
C LYS A 18 -1.80 1.31 20.71
N SER A 19 -1.61 1.29 19.38
CA SER A 19 -0.28 1.38 18.76
C SER A 19 0.43 2.62 19.30
N GLY A 20 1.62 2.44 19.85
CA GLY A 20 2.49 3.53 20.30
C GLY A 20 3.45 3.99 19.21
N PRO A 21 4.19 5.12 19.41
CA PRO A 21 5.21 5.54 18.47
C PRO A 21 6.31 4.48 18.32
N ALA A 22 6.84 4.34 17.09
CA ALA A 22 8.00 3.51 16.84
C ALA A 22 9.29 4.35 16.86
N LEU A 23 10.40 3.75 17.24
CA LEU A 23 11.73 4.29 17.01
C LEU A 23 12.24 3.71 15.69
N VAL A 24 12.46 4.58 14.70
CA VAL A 24 12.94 4.22 13.36
C VAL A 24 14.41 4.59 13.23
N SER A 25 15.24 3.61 12.86
CA SER A 25 16.66 3.83 12.60
C SER A 25 16.87 4.73 11.38
N SER A 26 17.60 5.81 11.54
CA SER A 26 17.94 6.74 10.45
C SER A 26 18.84 6.12 9.38
N ALA A 27 19.59 5.05 9.71
CA ALA A 27 20.46 4.35 8.79
C ALA A 27 19.71 3.40 7.84
N SER A 28 18.61 2.78 8.30
CA SER A 28 17.95 1.70 7.56
C SER A 28 16.48 1.95 7.27
N GLY A 29 15.85 2.94 7.91
CA GLY A 29 14.40 3.13 7.86
C GLY A 29 13.60 2.02 8.57
N ARG A 30 14.28 1.10 9.28
CA ARG A 30 13.64 0.01 10.03
C ARG A 30 13.30 0.40 11.45
N CYS A 31 12.25 -0.23 11.98
CA CYS A 31 11.80 -0.03 13.36
C CYS A 31 12.62 -0.84 14.35
N LEU A 32 12.87 -0.27 15.52
CA LEU A 32 13.26 -1.00 16.71
C LEU A 32 12.18 -2.03 17.01
N ASP A 33 12.57 -3.28 17.24
CA ASP A 33 11.65 -4.42 17.43
C ASP A 33 12.12 -5.32 18.58
N VAL A 34 11.18 -5.87 19.30
CA VAL A 34 11.43 -6.98 20.23
C VAL A 34 11.52 -8.27 19.43
N LYS A 35 12.67 -8.93 19.46
CA LYS A 35 12.94 -10.15 18.67
C LYS A 35 11.80 -11.16 18.76
N GLY A 36 11.19 -11.42 17.59
CA GLY A 36 10.05 -12.33 17.48
C GLY A 36 8.79 -11.87 18.20
N GLY A 37 8.69 -10.63 18.67
CA GLY A 37 7.57 -10.12 19.46
C GLY A 37 7.42 -10.81 20.82
N ALA A 38 8.48 -11.46 21.32
CA ALA A 38 8.40 -12.31 22.52
C ALA A 38 8.32 -11.49 23.81
N ASP A 39 7.29 -11.78 24.62
CA ASP A 39 7.08 -11.15 25.93
C ASP A 39 7.84 -11.88 27.06
N THR A 40 9.10 -12.25 26.80
CA THR A 40 9.97 -12.94 27.76
C THR A 40 11.07 -11.98 28.25
N PRO A 41 11.27 -11.83 29.58
CA PRO A 41 12.35 -11.03 30.11
C PRO A 41 13.71 -11.48 29.57
N GLY A 42 14.54 -10.54 29.12
CA GLY A 42 15.84 -10.82 28.49
C GLY A 42 15.79 -11.00 26.98
N THR A 43 14.61 -10.94 26.34
CA THR A 43 14.51 -10.94 24.87
C THR A 43 15.25 -9.73 24.31
N ALA A 44 16.15 -9.99 23.35
CA ALA A 44 16.96 -8.93 22.70
C ALA A 44 16.11 -8.03 21.80
N LEU A 45 16.58 -6.80 21.63
CA LEU A 45 16.07 -5.88 20.63
C LEU A 45 16.82 -6.07 19.29
N GLU A 46 16.11 -5.89 18.19
CA GLU A 46 16.65 -5.93 16.83
C GLU A 46 16.02 -4.82 15.97
N ILE A 47 16.49 -4.60 14.76
CA ILE A 47 15.77 -3.82 13.77
C ILE A 47 15.01 -4.74 12.83
N ARG A 48 13.80 -4.34 12.44
CA ARG A 48 12.94 -5.06 11.49
C ARG A 48 12.11 -4.07 10.67
N ASP A 49 11.65 -4.51 9.50
CA ASP A 49 10.69 -3.74 8.70
C ASP A 49 9.50 -3.33 9.57
N CYS A 50 9.11 -2.04 9.46
CA CYS A 50 8.06 -1.47 10.31
C CYS A 50 6.70 -2.09 9.96
N GLY A 51 6.17 -2.93 10.85
CA GLY A 51 4.90 -3.65 10.70
C GLY A 51 3.83 -3.22 11.71
N GLY A 52 4.10 -2.23 12.57
CA GLY A 52 3.15 -1.73 13.57
C GLY A 52 2.79 -2.75 14.67
N GLN A 53 3.59 -3.78 14.87
CA GLN A 53 3.36 -4.81 15.89
C GLN A 53 3.63 -4.26 17.29
N ALA A 54 3.05 -4.89 18.33
CA ALA A 54 3.21 -4.46 19.71
C ALA A 54 4.70 -4.39 20.17
N GLY A 55 5.57 -5.25 19.62
CA GLY A 55 7.01 -5.25 19.86
C GLY A 55 7.76 -4.10 19.20
N GLN A 56 7.13 -3.37 18.28
CA GLN A 56 7.69 -2.20 17.59
C GLN A 56 7.16 -0.87 18.15
N ALA A 57 6.14 -0.92 19.00
CA ALA A 57 5.61 0.25 19.66
C ALA A 57 6.48 0.59 20.89
N PHE A 58 7.26 1.67 20.82
CA PHE A 58 8.12 2.16 21.90
C PHE A 58 7.70 3.57 22.31
N GLN A 59 7.37 3.74 23.58
CA GLN A 59 6.92 5.01 24.13
C GLN A 59 7.77 5.41 25.34
N PHE A 60 8.28 6.64 25.34
CA PHE A 60 8.91 7.21 26.52
C PHE A 60 7.85 7.51 27.58
N GLY A 61 8.02 6.97 28.78
CA GLY A 61 7.24 7.29 29.95
C GLY A 61 7.75 8.54 30.67
N ALA A 62 7.00 9.01 31.67
CA ALA A 62 7.27 10.23 32.37
C ALA A 62 8.61 10.21 33.19
N ALA A 63 9.06 9.02 33.61
CA ALA A 63 10.33 8.84 34.29
C ALA A 63 11.51 8.52 33.36
N GLY A 64 11.26 8.57 32.01
CA GLY A 64 12.26 8.28 30.98
C GLY A 64 12.38 6.80 30.64
N GLU A 65 11.54 5.94 31.17
CA GLU A 65 11.47 4.54 30.74
C GLU A 65 10.99 4.42 29.29
N LEU A 66 11.58 3.53 28.52
CA LEU A 66 11.17 3.24 27.15
C LEU A 66 10.32 1.96 27.13
N ARG A 67 9.00 2.15 27.11
CA ARG A 67 7.98 1.08 27.24
C ARG A 67 7.64 0.48 25.89
N THR A 68 7.43 -0.84 25.83
CA THR A 68 7.01 -1.60 24.67
C THR A 68 6.02 -2.72 25.04
N LEU A 69 5.57 -3.51 24.04
CA LEU A 69 4.62 -4.61 24.24
C LEU A 69 3.40 -4.16 25.06
N ASN A 70 2.74 -3.08 24.58
CA ASN A 70 1.59 -2.47 25.25
C ASN A 70 1.85 -1.96 26.68
N GLY A 71 3.09 -1.57 26.96
CA GLY A 71 3.51 -1.05 28.25
C GLY A 71 3.83 -2.13 29.29
N THR A 72 3.80 -3.43 28.93
CA THR A 72 4.11 -4.54 29.84
C THR A 72 5.60 -4.74 30.04
N ARG A 73 6.42 -4.24 29.11
CA ARG A 73 7.89 -4.34 29.11
C ARG A 73 8.56 -3.00 28.91
N CYS A 74 9.75 -2.89 29.45
CA CYS A 74 10.65 -1.76 29.24
C CYS A 74 11.93 -2.21 28.55
N ALA A 75 12.43 -1.41 27.60
CA ALA A 75 13.78 -1.57 27.10
C ALA A 75 14.76 -1.39 28.26
N ASP A 76 15.72 -2.27 28.36
CA ASP A 76 16.69 -2.34 29.46
C ASP A 76 18.11 -2.45 28.89
N ALA A 77 19.01 -1.64 29.39
CA ALA A 77 20.43 -1.68 29.04
C ALA A 77 21.15 -2.92 29.60
N GLY A 78 20.43 -3.77 30.31
CA GLY A 78 20.96 -4.98 30.92
C GLY A 78 22.14 -4.71 31.86
N ASP A 79 23.11 -5.62 31.85
CA ASP A 79 24.33 -5.49 32.68
C ASP A 79 25.41 -4.61 32.02
N ALA A 80 25.08 -3.97 30.88
CA ALA A 80 26.00 -3.15 30.07
C ALA A 80 26.31 -1.76 30.69
N ARG A 81 26.53 -1.70 31.97
CA ARG A 81 26.82 -0.41 32.65
C ARG A 81 28.19 0.15 32.29
N THR A 82 29.14 -0.68 31.86
CA THR A 82 30.53 -0.27 31.69
C THR A 82 31.20 -0.78 30.40
N THR A 83 30.60 -1.69 29.68
CA THR A 83 31.20 -2.30 28.49
C THR A 83 30.31 -2.15 27.28
N PRO A 84 30.77 -1.50 26.19
CA PRO A 84 30.01 -1.42 24.95
C PRO A 84 29.88 -2.79 24.27
N GLY A 85 28.80 -3.00 23.49
CA GLY A 85 28.52 -4.22 22.75
C GLY A 85 27.48 -5.14 23.36
N ALA A 86 27.01 -4.85 24.57
CA ALA A 86 25.94 -5.64 25.17
C ALA A 86 24.59 -5.39 24.46
N ALA A 87 23.80 -6.47 24.33
CA ALA A 87 22.47 -6.37 23.72
C ALA A 87 21.53 -5.52 24.58
N ALA A 88 20.78 -4.63 23.96
CA ALA A 88 19.59 -4.05 24.56
C ALA A 88 18.49 -5.13 24.60
N VAL A 89 17.80 -5.24 25.74
CA VAL A 89 16.81 -6.30 25.98
C VAL A 89 15.51 -5.72 26.53
N VAL A 90 14.45 -6.53 26.60
CA VAL A 90 13.24 -6.16 27.33
C VAL A 90 13.19 -6.86 28.70
N ARG A 91 12.68 -6.13 29.72
CA ARG A 91 12.43 -6.66 31.06
C ARG A 91 11.11 -6.09 31.63
N PRO A 92 10.55 -6.65 32.72
CA PRO A 92 9.47 -5.98 33.43
C PRO A 92 9.84 -4.54 33.77
N CYS A 93 8.90 -3.60 33.63
CA CYS A 93 9.09 -2.21 34.02
C CYS A 93 9.11 -2.10 35.56
N ASP A 94 10.25 -2.05 36.15
CA ASP A 94 10.45 -2.01 37.60
C ASP A 94 11.16 -0.75 38.10
N GLY A 95 11.39 0.22 37.19
CA GLY A 95 11.96 1.55 37.55
C GLY A 95 13.45 1.56 37.79
N ARG A 96 14.18 0.49 37.48
CA ARG A 96 15.65 0.46 37.63
C ARG A 96 16.33 1.46 36.70
N ALA A 97 17.50 1.96 37.07
CA ALA A 97 18.26 2.95 36.32
C ALA A 97 18.61 2.51 34.87
N THR A 98 18.73 1.18 34.63
CA THR A 98 19.03 0.61 33.30
C THR A 98 17.86 0.69 32.33
N GLN A 99 16.66 1.07 32.77
CA GLN A 99 15.47 1.25 31.97
C GLN A 99 15.18 2.72 31.58
N VAL A 100 16.03 3.64 32.08
CA VAL A 100 15.88 5.07 31.81
C VAL A 100 16.70 5.46 30.58
N TRP A 101 16.00 6.03 29.59
CA TRP A 101 16.54 6.44 28.33
C TRP A 101 16.28 7.91 28.06
N ARG A 102 17.12 8.53 27.27
CA ARG A 102 16.94 9.91 26.78
C ARG A 102 17.04 9.97 25.28
N GLN A 103 16.06 10.57 24.66
CA GLN A 103 16.15 10.98 23.26
C GLN A 103 16.77 12.35 23.18
N ASN A 104 17.91 12.46 22.51
CA ASN A 104 18.65 13.69 22.38
C ASN A 104 18.21 14.49 21.13
N PRO A 105 18.44 15.81 21.08
CA PRO A 105 18.06 16.66 19.94
C PRO A 105 18.70 16.23 18.61
N ASP A 106 19.85 15.55 18.63
CA ASP A 106 20.53 15.03 17.46
C ASP A 106 19.96 13.70 16.94
N GLY A 107 18.90 13.20 17.60
CA GLY A 107 18.23 11.94 17.27
C GLY A 107 18.84 10.70 17.93
N SER A 108 19.94 10.82 18.68
CA SER A 108 20.47 9.68 19.43
C SER A 108 19.57 9.33 20.63
N VAL A 109 19.56 8.05 21.02
CA VAL A 109 18.88 7.56 22.21
C VAL A 109 19.93 6.99 23.16
N THR A 110 20.09 7.59 24.34
CA THR A 110 21.13 7.21 25.31
C THR A 110 20.53 6.54 26.55
N ALA A 111 21.19 5.49 27.05
CA ALA A 111 20.88 4.89 28.33
C ALA A 111 21.43 5.78 29.43
N ALA A 112 20.57 6.29 30.34
CA ALA A 112 20.97 7.24 31.38
C ALA A 112 21.99 6.66 32.39
N ALA A 113 21.94 5.34 32.60
CA ALA A 113 22.83 4.65 33.53
C ALA A 113 24.28 4.50 33.06
N SER A 114 24.52 4.44 31.76
CA SER A 114 25.84 4.19 31.17
C SER A 114 26.33 5.32 30.26
N GLY A 115 25.44 6.16 29.75
CA GLY A 115 25.76 7.15 28.73
C GLY A 115 25.95 6.55 27.31
N PHE A 116 25.79 5.24 27.13
CA PHE A 116 25.89 4.60 25.82
C PHE A 116 24.67 4.86 24.96
N CYS A 117 24.90 4.92 23.67
CA CYS A 117 23.84 5.04 22.65
C CYS A 117 23.22 3.68 22.29
N LEU A 118 21.92 3.70 22.05
CA LEU A 118 21.22 2.61 21.39
C LEU A 118 21.70 2.53 19.94
N ASP A 119 22.35 1.43 19.57
CA ASP A 119 23.16 1.27 18.36
C ASP A 119 22.72 0.05 17.56
N VAL A 120 22.55 0.21 16.25
CA VAL A 120 22.37 -0.93 15.35
C VAL A 120 23.74 -1.54 15.05
N SER A 121 23.96 -2.76 15.53
CA SER A 121 25.26 -3.44 15.51
C SER A 121 25.89 -3.43 14.12
N GLY A 122 27.15 -2.97 14.06
CA GLY A 122 27.93 -2.93 12.82
C GLY A 122 27.36 -2.01 11.73
N ALA A 123 26.46 -1.08 12.08
CA ALA A 123 25.72 -0.23 11.14
C ALA A 123 25.00 -1.04 10.03
N ALA A 124 24.71 -2.31 10.28
CA ALA A 124 24.02 -3.18 9.33
C ALA A 124 22.55 -2.77 9.18
N THR A 125 22.00 -2.99 7.98
CA THR A 125 20.63 -2.55 7.63
C THR A 125 19.64 -3.71 7.45
N ALA A 126 20.07 -4.96 7.62
CA ALA A 126 19.23 -6.14 7.41
C ALA A 126 18.22 -6.36 8.56
N ASN A 127 17.07 -6.97 8.25
CA ASN A 127 16.13 -7.46 9.26
C ASN A 127 16.80 -8.43 10.22
N GLY A 128 16.50 -8.30 11.53
CA GLY A 128 17.07 -9.15 12.57
C GLY A 128 18.47 -8.71 13.03
N THR A 129 18.99 -7.56 12.53
CA THR A 129 20.24 -7.00 13.05
C THR A 129 20.06 -6.61 14.53
N PRO A 130 20.92 -7.10 15.44
CA PRO A 130 20.80 -6.80 16.86
C PRO A 130 20.99 -5.31 17.13
N VAL A 131 20.27 -4.83 18.15
CA VAL A 131 20.45 -3.50 18.72
C VAL A 131 21.20 -3.64 20.05
N ILE A 132 22.29 -2.91 20.16
CA ILE A 132 23.26 -3.00 21.27
C ILE A 132 23.46 -1.63 21.94
N LEU A 133 24.17 -1.63 23.03
CA LEU A 133 24.70 -0.42 23.68
C LEU A 133 26.11 -0.16 23.17
N TRP A 134 26.38 1.01 22.59
CA TRP A 134 27.70 1.36 22.08
C TRP A 134 28.09 2.79 22.45
N THR A 135 29.38 3.08 22.45
CA THR A 135 29.87 4.45 22.62
C THR A 135 29.23 5.36 21.58
N CYS A 136 28.66 6.48 22.00
CA CYS A 136 28.05 7.43 21.08
C CYS A 136 29.10 8.02 20.14
N ASN A 137 28.92 7.86 18.85
CA ASN A 137 29.84 8.30 17.79
C ASN A 137 29.20 9.22 16.75
N GLY A 138 27.90 9.52 16.90
CA GLY A 138 27.15 10.43 16.03
C GLY A 138 26.75 9.83 14.65
N GLN A 139 27.03 8.57 14.40
CA GLN A 139 26.66 7.91 13.14
C GLN A 139 25.16 7.64 13.04
N SER A 140 24.65 7.44 11.82
CA SER A 140 23.23 7.28 11.53
C SER A 140 22.61 6.01 12.16
N ASN A 141 23.40 4.95 12.40
CA ASN A 141 22.96 3.72 13.06
C ASN A 141 22.69 3.90 14.58
N GLN A 142 23.05 5.06 15.15
CA GLN A 142 22.71 5.45 16.52
C GLN A 142 21.61 6.51 16.60
N LYS A 143 21.07 6.92 15.43
CA LYS A 143 20.03 7.95 15.35
C LYS A 143 18.68 7.33 15.09
N TRP A 144 17.70 7.77 15.86
CA TRP A 144 16.37 7.24 15.88
C TRP A 144 15.37 8.39 15.75
N THR A 145 14.48 8.27 14.78
CA THR A 145 13.35 9.19 14.66
C THR A 145 12.11 8.55 15.28
N THR A 146 11.39 9.33 16.07
CA THR A 146 10.09 8.89 16.55
C THR A 146 9.10 9.04 15.40
N SER A 147 8.59 7.94 14.89
CA SER A 147 7.43 7.95 14.02
C SER A 147 6.24 7.37 14.77
N THR A 148 5.07 7.93 14.59
CA THR A 148 3.85 7.18 14.87
C THR A 148 3.76 6.10 13.80
N PRO A 149 3.98 4.80 14.13
CA PRO A 149 3.63 3.77 13.17
C PRO A 149 2.14 3.92 12.87
N PRO A 150 1.72 3.61 11.66
CA PRO A 150 0.31 3.37 11.44
C PRO A 150 -0.17 2.36 12.51
N PRO A 151 -1.32 2.58 13.15
CA PRO A 151 -1.83 1.66 14.16
C PRO A 151 -1.83 0.24 13.61
N ALA A 152 -1.32 -0.71 14.37
CA ALA A 152 -1.49 -2.14 14.08
C ALA A 152 -2.99 -2.44 14.06
N GLY A 153 -3.54 -2.60 12.88
CA GLY A 153 -4.97 -2.73 12.63
C GLY A 153 -5.63 -1.48 12.06
N GLY A 154 -4.87 -0.53 11.43
CA GLY A 154 -5.61 0.60 11.06
C GLY A 154 -5.08 1.66 10.10
N SER A 155 -3.94 1.61 9.50
CA SER A 155 -3.69 2.50 8.37
C SER A 155 -3.89 1.76 7.07
N GLY A 156 -4.82 2.22 6.24
CA GLY A 156 -4.90 1.81 4.87
C GLY A 156 -3.78 2.50 4.04
N PRO A 157 -3.55 2.06 2.81
CA PRO A 157 -2.59 2.71 1.90
C PRO A 157 -2.79 4.21 1.78
N CYS A 158 -4.04 4.69 1.74
CA CYS A 158 -4.35 6.11 1.60
C CYS A 158 -4.11 6.92 2.87
N ASP A 159 -4.20 6.32 4.06
CA ASP A 159 -3.76 6.97 5.29
C ASP A 159 -2.24 7.19 5.27
N ILE A 160 -1.48 6.20 4.76
CA ILE A 160 -0.02 6.28 4.62
C ILE A 160 0.38 7.38 3.61
N TYR A 161 -0.27 7.42 2.46
CA TYR A 161 -0.03 8.48 1.48
C TYR A 161 -0.36 9.86 2.04
N ALA A 162 -1.47 10.01 2.76
CA ALA A 162 -1.84 11.27 3.40
C ALA A 162 -0.81 11.71 4.45
N ALA A 163 -0.33 10.79 5.28
CA ALA A 163 0.74 11.05 6.26
C ALA A 163 2.07 11.42 5.56
N GLY A 164 2.32 10.89 4.35
CA GLY A 164 3.45 11.23 3.50
C GLY A 164 3.31 12.54 2.71
N GLY A 165 2.21 13.28 2.90
CA GLY A 165 1.95 14.55 2.22
C GLY A 165 1.43 14.42 0.78
N THR A 166 1.03 13.22 0.34
CA THR A 166 0.51 12.93 -1.01
C THR A 166 -0.82 12.18 -0.90
N ALA A 167 -1.88 12.90 -0.50
CA ALA A 167 -3.19 12.31 -0.25
C ALA A 167 -3.80 11.64 -1.50
N CYS A 168 -4.51 10.52 -1.30
CA CYS A 168 -5.27 9.87 -2.37
C CYS A 168 -6.39 10.80 -2.89
N VAL A 169 -6.46 10.91 -4.19
CA VAL A 169 -7.52 11.63 -4.91
C VAL A 169 -8.53 10.66 -5.56
N ALA A 170 -8.14 9.43 -5.72
CA ALA A 170 -9.02 8.31 -6.06
C ALA A 170 -8.49 7.04 -5.35
N ALA A 171 -9.39 6.20 -4.85
CA ALA A 171 -9.03 5.01 -4.09
C ALA A 171 -10.05 3.90 -4.33
N HIS A 172 -9.65 2.84 -5.02
CA HIS A 172 -10.52 1.76 -5.50
C HIS A 172 -10.07 0.41 -4.98
N SER A 173 -11.01 -0.42 -4.55
CA SER A 173 -10.71 -1.79 -4.14
C SER A 173 -11.97 -2.65 -4.16
N THR A 174 -11.83 -3.90 -4.55
CA THR A 174 -12.87 -4.91 -4.38
C THR A 174 -12.58 -5.84 -3.18
N VAL A 175 -11.45 -5.63 -2.49
CA VAL A 175 -10.93 -6.55 -1.47
C VAL A 175 -11.01 -5.99 -0.06
N ARG A 176 -10.65 -4.71 0.13
CA ARG A 176 -10.55 -4.09 1.47
C ARG A 176 -10.71 -2.56 1.45
N ALA A 177 -10.86 -2.00 2.62
CA ALA A 177 -10.72 -0.56 2.83
C ALA A 177 -9.27 -0.09 2.58
N LEU A 178 -9.12 1.06 1.93
CA LEU A 178 -7.84 1.75 1.70
C LEU A 178 -7.59 2.89 2.70
N TYR A 179 -8.58 3.17 3.54
CA TYR A 179 -8.49 4.03 4.72
C TYR A 179 -8.96 3.26 5.94
N SER A 180 -8.31 3.45 7.05
CA SER A 180 -8.68 2.81 8.33
C SER A 180 -10.07 3.18 8.83
N ALA A 181 -10.51 4.39 8.53
CA ALA A 181 -11.82 4.89 8.95
C ALA A 181 -12.93 4.61 7.93
N TYR A 182 -12.61 4.06 6.76
CA TYR A 182 -13.61 3.85 5.72
C TYR A 182 -14.64 2.78 6.14
N SER A 183 -15.91 3.09 5.96
CA SER A 183 -17.05 2.21 6.28
C SER A 183 -18.06 2.10 5.15
N GLY A 184 -17.76 2.70 4.00
CA GLY A 184 -18.65 2.70 2.83
C GLY A 184 -18.57 1.40 2.02
N SER A 185 -19.31 1.40 0.90
CA SER A 185 -19.31 0.30 -0.05
C SER A 185 -18.06 0.31 -0.89
N LEU A 186 -17.53 -0.88 -1.21
CA LEU A 186 -16.36 -1.06 -2.08
C LEU A 186 -16.74 -1.10 -3.57
N TYR A 187 -17.83 -1.78 -3.88
CA TYR A 187 -18.34 -1.94 -5.25
C TYR A 187 -19.81 -2.30 -5.26
N GLN A 188 -20.44 -2.24 -6.44
CA GLN A 188 -21.83 -2.67 -6.63
C GLN A 188 -21.87 -3.85 -7.58
N VAL A 189 -22.70 -4.82 -7.26
CA VAL A 189 -23.04 -5.93 -8.14
C VAL A 189 -24.49 -5.80 -8.64
N ARG A 190 -24.70 -6.29 -9.88
CA ARG A 190 -26.04 -6.43 -10.47
C ARG A 190 -26.25 -7.89 -10.87
N ARG A 191 -27.33 -8.50 -10.42
CA ARG A 191 -27.68 -9.87 -10.75
C ARG A 191 -28.52 -9.97 -12.02
N ALA A 192 -28.30 -11.03 -12.78
CA ALA A 192 -28.93 -11.19 -14.11
C ALA A 192 -30.41 -11.61 -14.05
N SER A 193 -30.87 -12.24 -12.96
CA SER A 193 -32.22 -12.77 -12.86
C SER A 193 -33.33 -11.69 -12.89
N ASP A 194 -33.05 -10.50 -12.36
CA ASP A 194 -34.05 -9.42 -12.24
C ASP A 194 -33.42 -8.01 -12.38
N ASN A 195 -32.14 -7.92 -12.74
CA ASN A 195 -31.37 -6.67 -12.80
C ASN A 195 -31.27 -5.89 -11.48
N ALA A 196 -31.63 -6.49 -10.35
CA ALA A 196 -31.45 -5.86 -9.03
C ALA A 196 -29.96 -5.62 -8.75
N THR A 197 -29.66 -4.55 -8.04
CA THR A 197 -28.31 -4.18 -7.64
C THR A 197 -28.12 -4.28 -6.13
N ARG A 198 -26.89 -4.54 -5.69
CA ARG A 198 -26.49 -4.54 -4.31
C ARG A 198 -25.08 -3.96 -4.16
N ASP A 199 -24.94 -2.99 -3.27
CA ASP A 199 -23.64 -2.52 -2.85
C ASP A 199 -23.00 -3.53 -1.89
N ILE A 200 -21.74 -3.85 -2.13
CA ILE A 200 -20.91 -4.73 -1.30
C ILE A 200 -19.99 -3.86 -0.47
N GLY A 201 -20.23 -3.88 0.82
CA GLY A 201 -19.48 -3.11 1.80
C GLY A 201 -18.38 -3.93 2.48
N LEU A 202 -18.04 -3.48 3.67
CA LEU A 202 -17.01 -4.08 4.53
C LEU A 202 -17.65 -4.90 5.64
N ARG A 203 -16.97 -5.92 6.13
CA ARG A 203 -17.36 -6.67 7.32
C ARG A 203 -17.25 -5.84 8.61
N ALA A 204 -16.32 -4.88 8.61
CA ALA A 204 -16.14 -3.87 9.67
C ALA A 204 -15.44 -2.65 9.08
N PRO A 205 -15.56 -1.46 9.67
CA PRO A 205 -14.83 -0.27 9.25
C PRO A 205 -13.32 -0.54 9.13
N GLY A 206 -12.69 -0.07 8.04
CA GLY A 206 -11.28 -0.30 7.77
C GLY A 206 -10.89 -1.73 7.42
N GLY A 207 -11.86 -2.65 7.32
CA GLY A 207 -11.64 -4.07 7.13
C GLY A 207 -11.74 -4.55 5.68
N PHE A 208 -12.12 -5.82 5.53
CA PHE A 208 -12.21 -6.53 4.25
C PHE A 208 -13.65 -6.61 3.75
N ALA A 209 -13.80 -6.85 2.45
CA ALA A 209 -15.09 -6.98 1.76
C ALA A 209 -16.00 -8.03 2.39
N ASP A 210 -17.29 -7.76 2.40
CA ASP A 210 -18.32 -8.73 2.79
C ASP A 210 -18.70 -9.62 1.59
N ALA A 211 -17.82 -10.58 1.27
CA ALA A 211 -18.07 -11.54 0.19
C ALA A 211 -19.30 -12.42 0.46
N ALA A 212 -19.66 -12.64 1.73
CA ALA A 212 -20.84 -13.45 2.07
C ALA A 212 -22.14 -12.75 1.64
N ALA A 213 -22.18 -11.42 1.75
CA ALA A 213 -23.31 -10.62 1.23
C ALA A 213 -23.44 -10.74 -0.30
N GLN A 214 -22.32 -10.78 -1.03
CA GLN A 214 -22.32 -11.04 -2.48
C GLN A 214 -22.76 -12.47 -2.80
N ASP A 215 -22.20 -13.48 -2.11
CA ASP A 215 -22.56 -14.90 -2.31
C ASP A 215 -24.07 -15.11 -2.14
N ALA A 216 -24.65 -14.56 -1.10
CA ALA A 216 -26.09 -14.65 -0.82
C ALA A 216 -26.93 -13.93 -1.89
N PHE A 217 -26.50 -12.75 -2.34
CA PHE A 217 -27.23 -11.96 -3.33
C PHE A 217 -27.17 -12.59 -4.73
N CYS A 218 -26.05 -13.20 -5.08
CA CYS A 218 -25.80 -13.79 -6.39
C CYS A 218 -26.14 -15.30 -6.47
N ALA A 219 -26.72 -15.86 -5.39
CA ALA A 219 -27.08 -17.28 -5.35
C ALA A 219 -28.08 -17.64 -6.47
N GLY A 220 -27.75 -18.70 -7.24
CA GLY A 220 -28.62 -19.20 -8.32
C GLY A 220 -28.65 -18.33 -9.58
N THR A 221 -27.84 -17.28 -9.67
CA THR A 221 -27.76 -16.40 -10.84
C THR A 221 -26.33 -15.90 -11.08
N THR A 222 -26.09 -15.26 -12.21
CA THR A 222 -24.82 -14.57 -12.47
C THR A 222 -24.89 -13.12 -11.97
N CYS A 223 -23.78 -12.61 -11.46
CA CYS A 223 -23.62 -11.20 -11.12
C CYS A 223 -22.47 -10.58 -11.89
N VAL A 224 -22.58 -9.28 -12.12
CA VAL A 224 -21.54 -8.44 -12.73
C VAL A 224 -21.25 -7.25 -11.81
N ILE A 225 -20.02 -6.72 -11.83
CA ILE A 225 -19.64 -5.51 -11.08
C ILE A 225 -19.98 -4.31 -11.99
N THR A 226 -20.86 -3.43 -11.51
CA THR A 226 -21.32 -2.26 -12.29
C THR A 226 -20.52 -1.00 -11.99
N VAL A 227 -19.97 -0.87 -10.78
CA VAL A 227 -19.15 0.24 -10.35
C VAL A 227 -18.20 -0.21 -9.24
N VAL A 228 -16.95 0.29 -9.27
CA VAL A 228 -16.03 0.24 -8.13
C VAL A 228 -16.05 1.61 -7.47
N ARG A 229 -16.38 1.63 -6.16
CA ARG A 229 -16.58 2.88 -5.42
C ARG A 229 -15.25 3.54 -5.07
N ASP A 230 -15.25 4.86 -5.15
CA ASP A 230 -14.14 5.68 -4.68
C ASP A 230 -14.19 5.85 -3.16
N GLN A 231 -13.15 5.45 -2.49
CA GLN A 231 -13.03 5.57 -1.04
C GLN A 231 -12.44 6.92 -0.60
N SER A 232 -11.93 7.75 -1.53
CA SER A 232 -11.31 9.04 -1.21
C SER A 232 -12.30 10.12 -0.77
N GLY A 233 -13.59 9.88 -0.99
CA GLY A 233 -14.65 10.84 -0.73
C GLY A 233 -14.80 11.92 -1.80
N ARG A 234 -14.06 11.83 -2.91
CA ARG A 234 -14.09 12.80 -4.02
C ARG A 234 -15.10 12.45 -5.11
N GLY A 235 -15.73 11.27 -5.04
CA GLY A 235 -16.74 10.83 -6.00
C GLY A 235 -16.16 10.32 -7.33
N ASN A 236 -14.93 9.81 -7.30
CA ASN A 236 -14.25 9.22 -8.45
C ASN A 236 -14.66 7.76 -8.66
N ASP A 237 -15.93 7.41 -8.51
CA ASP A 237 -16.48 6.09 -8.74
C ASP A 237 -16.22 5.61 -10.18
N LEU A 238 -15.63 4.42 -10.34
CA LEU A 238 -15.34 3.82 -11.64
C LEU A 238 -16.53 3.01 -12.14
N TRP A 239 -17.27 3.55 -13.10
CA TRP A 239 -18.36 2.86 -13.78
C TRP A 239 -17.85 2.12 -15.02
N TYR A 240 -18.43 0.93 -15.30
CA TYR A 240 -18.11 0.27 -16.58
C TYR A 240 -18.51 1.16 -17.76
N GLN A 241 -17.70 1.19 -18.79
CA GLN A 241 -17.85 2.19 -19.85
C GLN A 241 -19.16 2.07 -20.67
N GLY A 242 -19.82 0.95 -20.68
CA GLY A 242 -21.14 0.77 -21.30
C GLY A 242 -22.32 1.26 -20.43
N SER A 243 -22.08 1.86 -19.27
CA SER A 243 -23.12 2.35 -18.37
C SER A 243 -23.64 3.73 -18.79
N ALA A 244 -24.84 4.10 -18.31
CA ALA A 244 -25.40 5.43 -18.54
C ALA A 244 -24.58 6.56 -17.87
N GLN A 245 -23.76 6.22 -16.86
CA GLN A 245 -22.86 7.15 -16.16
C GLN A 245 -21.60 7.47 -16.99
N VAL A 246 -21.35 6.76 -18.07
CA VAL A 246 -20.25 7.02 -19.01
C VAL A 246 -20.81 7.26 -20.41
N PRO A 247 -21.32 8.48 -20.70
CA PRO A 247 -22.01 8.77 -21.96
C PRO A 247 -21.14 8.52 -23.19
N GLY A 248 -21.77 8.05 -24.28
CA GLY A 248 -21.10 7.80 -25.55
C GLY A 248 -20.21 6.55 -25.58
N SER A 249 -20.34 5.65 -24.60
CA SER A 249 -19.66 4.36 -24.56
C SER A 249 -20.69 3.23 -24.73
N SER A 250 -20.48 2.35 -25.67
CA SER A 250 -21.40 1.22 -25.93
C SER A 250 -20.68 -0.12 -26.12
N GLN A 251 -19.36 -0.14 -26.13
CA GLN A 251 -18.55 -1.30 -26.51
C GLN A 251 -18.04 -2.10 -25.29
N SER A 252 -18.27 -1.64 -24.06
CA SER A 252 -17.83 -2.31 -22.85
C SER A 252 -18.99 -2.96 -22.12
N SER A 253 -18.75 -4.14 -21.58
CA SER A 253 -19.63 -4.85 -20.67
C SER A 253 -19.03 -4.88 -19.26
N PRO A 254 -19.86 -4.95 -18.19
CA PRO A 254 -19.35 -5.07 -16.84
C PRO A 254 -18.74 -6.46 -16.60
N ALA A 255 -17.65 -6.50 -15.82
CA ALA A 255 -16.95 -7.75 -15.50
C ALA A 255 -17.81 -8.66 -14.62
N LYS A 256 -17.69 -9.97 -14.81
CA LYS A 256 -18.39 -10.99 -14.00
C LYS A 256 -17.83 -10.95 -12.57
N ALA A 257 -18.72 -10.82 -11.59
CA ALA A 257 -18.38 -10.57 -10.19
C ALA A 257 -17.77 -11.77 -9.43
N THR A 258 -17.87 -12.99 -9.99
CA THR A 258 -17.43 -14.24 -9.35
C THR A 258 -16.33 -14.96 -10.12
N SER A 259 -15.68 -14.30 -11.08
CA SER A 259 -14.64 -14.93 -11.93
C SER A 259 -13.41 -15.33 -11.14
N GLU A 260 -12.99 -14.53 -10.17
CA GLU A 260 -11.88 -14.83 -9.30
C GLU A 260 -12.23 -14.53 -7.85
N SER A 261 -12.01 -15.51 -6.98
CA SER A 261 -12.04 -15.34 -5.53
C SER A 261 -10.64 -15.52 -4.95
N LEU A 262 -10.40 -14.81 -3.85
CA LEU A 262 -9.14 -14.83 -3.11
C LEU A 262 -9.40 -14.78 -1.62
N THR A 263 -8.34 -14.93 -0.85
CA THR A 263 -8.34 -14.66 0.58
C THR A 263 -7.38 -13.49 0.87
N ALA A 264 -7.83 -12.52 1.65
CA ALA A 264 -7.00 -11.44 2.19
C ALA A 264 -7.35 -11.24 3.67
N GLY A 265 -6.34 -11.16 4.53
CA GLY A 265 -6.53 -11.11 5.99
C GLY A 265 -7.35 -12.28 6.56
N GLY A 266 -7.25 -13.47 5.96
CA GLY A 266 -8.07 -14.63 6.33
C GLY A 266 -9.54 -14.55 5.90
N THR A 267 -9.93 -13.54 5.13
CA THR A 267 -11.32 -13.27 4.69
C THR A 267 -11.43 -13.49 3.19
N LYS A 268 -12.49 -14.19 2.75
CA LYS A 268 -12.82 -14.31 1.32
C LYS A 268 -13.16 -12.95 0.74
N ALA A 269 -12.67 -12.67 -0.44
CA ALA A 269 -13.03 -11.53 -1.27
C ALA A 269 -13.13 -11.95 -2.75
N TYR A 270 -13.66 -11.06 -3.59
CA TYR A 270 -13.71 -11.22 -5.02
C TYR A 270 -12.89 -10.10 -5.70
N ALA A 271 -12.21 -10.46 -6.78
CA ALA A 271 -11.44 -9.52 -7.58
C ALA A 271 -12.28 -8.92 -8.72
N LEU A 272 -11.84 -7.78 -9.25
CA LEU A 272 -12.32 -7.28 -10.53
C LEU A 272 -11.52 -7.96 -11.65
N TYR A 273 -12.11 -8.98 -12.25
CA TYR A 273 -11.50 -9.82 -13.28
C TYR A 273 -11.84 -9.28 -14.68
N ILE A 274 -10.89 -8.56 -15.28
CA ILE A 274 -11.03 -7.88 -16.57
C ILE A 274 -10.67 -8.85 -17.69
N ASN A 275 -11.61 -9.08 -18.61
CA ASN A 275 -11.39 -9.75 -19.88
C ASN A 275 -11.55 -8.76 -21.03
N PRO A 276 -11.14 -9.09 -22.26
CA PRO A 276 -11.48 -8.30 -23.44
C PRO A 276 -12.96 -7.97 -23.47
N GLY A 277 -13.31 -6.68 -23.58
CA GLY A 277 -14.68 -6.19 -23.47
C GLY A 277 -15.06 -5.62 -22.10
N ASN A 278 -14.20 -5.70 -21.08
CA ASN A 278 -14.44 -5.04 -19.80
C ASN A 278 -13.53 -3.81 -19.64
N SER A 279 -14.11 -2.67 -19.28
CA SER A 279 -13.37 -1.44 -18.97
C SER A 279 -14.21 -0.53 -18.09
N TYR A 280 -13.54 0.20 -17.19
CA TYR A 280 -14.15 1.12 -16.23
C TYR A 280 -13.48 2.48 -16.37
N TRP A 281 -14.28 3.54 -16.20
CA TRP A 281 -13.80 4.89 -16.44
C TRP A 281 -14.54 5.93 -15.58
N ARG A 282 -13.86 7.03 -15.30
CA ARG A 282 -14.41 8.21 -14.63
C ARG A 282 -13.71 9.47 -15.11
N ASP A 283 -14.46 10.52 -15.41
CA ASP A 283 -13.90 11.85 -15.55
C ASP A 283 -13.65 12.47 -14.17
N GLY A 284 -12.38 12.55 -13.78
CA GLY A 284 -11.92 13.02 -12.48
C GLY A 284 -11.27 14.41 -12.50
N HIS A 285 -11.23 15.10 -13.65
CA HIS A 285 -10.49 16.35 -13.80
C HIS A 285 -10.98 17.50 -12.87
N LEU A 286 -12.26 17.49 -12.48
CA LEU A 286 -12.83 18.45 -11.53
C LEU A 286 -12.87 17.93 -10.08
N THR A 287 -12.47 16.70 -9.83
CA THR A 287 -12.54 16.06 -8.53
C THR A 287 -11.16 15.82 -7.89
N GLY A 288 -10.14 16.47 -8.46
CA GLY A 288 -8.80 16.54 -7.88
C GLY A 288 -7.78 15.55 -8.44
N VAL A 289 -8.13 14.80 -9.49
CA VAL A 289 -7.14 14.00 -10.23
C VAL A 289 -6.17 14.97 -10.91
N PRO A 290 -4.84 14.77 -10.81
CA PRO A 290 -3.85 15.69 -11.35
C PRO A 290 -4.00 15.88 -12.85
N THR A 291 -3.82 17.13 -13.32
CA THR A 291 -3.88 17.51 -14.73
C THR A 291 -2.59 18.20 -15.18
N GLY A 292 -2.34 18.22 -16.48
CA GLY A 292 -1.15 18.85 -17.05
C GLY A 292 0.14 18.28 -16.48
N ALA A 293 1.02 19.16 -16.05
CA ALA A 293 2.30 18.81 -15.44
C ALA A 293 2.25 18.69 -13.90
N ALA A 294 1.07 18.63 -13.28
CA ALA A 294 0.98 18.43 -11.83
C ALA A 294 1.58 17.08 -11.43
N PRO A 295 2.34 16.99 -10.32
CA PRO A 295 2.87 15.70 -9.86
C PRO A 295 1.78 14.70 -9.51
N GLU A 296 2.03 13.43 -9.78
CA GLU A 296 1.11 12.33 -9.55
C GLU A 296 1.84 11.06 -9.12
N GLY A 297 1.16 10.22 -8.34
CA GLY A 297 1.55 8.85 -8.10
C GLY A 297 0.35 7.93 -8.21
N ALA A 298 0.59 6.69 -8.58
CA ALA A 298 -0.42 5.63 -8.60
C ALA A 298 0.18 4.31 -8.12
N TYR A 299 -0.65 3.48 -7.52
CA TYR A 299 -0.34 2.07 -7.33
C TYR A 299 -1.54 1.21 -7.66
N MET A 300 -1.29 -0.05 -8.02
CA MET A 300 -2.31 -1.10 -8.02
C MET A 300 -1.73 -2.42 -7.52
N VAL A 301 -2.59 -3.24 -6.94
CA VAL A 301 -2.35 -4.67 -6.74
C VAL A 301 -3.09 -5.42 -7.83
N THR A 302 -2.36 -6.22 -8.60
CA THR A 302 -2.84 -6.92 -9.79
C THR A 302 -2.35 -8.37 -9.82
N SER A 303 -2.77 -9.16 -10.82
CA SER A 303 -2.38 -10.56 -10.99
C SER A 303 -1.30 -10.72 -12.06
N GLY A 304 -0.19 -11.38 -11.72
CA GLY A 304 0.80 -11.81 -12.71
C GLY A 304 0.45 -13.12 -13.42
N THR A 305 -0.71 -13.73 -13.10
CA THR A 305 -1.15 -15.00 -13.69
C THR A 305 -2.38 -14.87 -14.59
N HIS A 306 -3.05 -13.71 -14.56
CA HIS A 306 -4.15 -13.38 -15.48
C HIS A 306 -3.78 -12.10 -16.23
N VAL A 307 -3.14 -12.27 -17.35
CA VAL A 307 -2.61 -11.23 -18.24
C VAL A 307 -2.62 -11.69 -19.69
N ASN A 308 -2.59 -10.76 -20.62
CA ASN A 308 -2.37 -11.03 -22.02
C ASN A 308 -1.48 -9.95 -22.67
N SER A 309 -1.27 -10.04 -23.97
CA SER A 309 -0.54 -9.05 -24.77
C SER A 309 -1.46 -8.02 -25.45
N GLY A 310 -2.74 -8.01 -25.10
CA GLY A 310 -3.68 -7.00 -25.58
C GLY A 310 -3.43 -5.65 -24.89
N CYS A 311 -3.40 -4.58 -25.66
CA CYS A 311 -3.29 -3.23 -25.10
C CYS A 311 -4.66 -2.69 -24.74
N CYS A 312 -4.76 -2.03 -23.60
CA CYS A 312 -3.82 -1.97 -22.51
C CYS A 312 -4.56 -2.25 -21.21
N PHE A 313 -4.01 -3.07 -20.33
CA PHE A 313 -4.57 -3.21 -18.98
C PHE A 313 -3.95 -2.14 -18.09
N ASP A 314 -4.67 -1.04 -17.96
CA ASP A 314 -4.20 0.17 -17.30
C ASP A 314 -4.96 0.47 -16.03
N TYR A 315 -4.28 1.14 -15.09
CA TYR A 315 -4.90 1.85 -13.99
C TYR A 315 -4.16 3.17 -13.73
N GLY A 316 -4.85 4.29 -13.91
CA GLY A 316 -4.26 5.61 -13.69
C GLY A 316 -4.98 6.72 -14.43
N ASN A 317 -4.26 7.83 -14.62
CA ASN A 317 -4.72 9.03 -15.31
C ASN A 317 -4.87 8.78 -16.81
N SER A 318 -5.95 9.25 -17.38
CA SER A 318 -6.34 9.01 -18.76
C SER A 318 -7.01 10.25 -19.36
N GLU A 319 -7.37 10.19 -20.62
CA GLU A 319 -8.01 11.29 -21.34
C GLU A 319 -9.48 11.44 -20.97
N THR A 320 -9.89 12.70 -20.78
CA THR A 320 -11.31 13.05 -20.60
C THR A 320 -12.13 12.82 -21.86
N THR A 321 -11.49 12.87 -23.02
CA THR A 321 -12.09 12.58 -24.32
C THR A 321 -12.19 11.09 -24.61
N ARG A 322 -11.44 10.25 -23.88
CA ARG A 322 -11.27 8.80 -24.15
C ARG A 322 -10.73 8.56 -25.57
N LYS A 323 -9.74 9.32 -25.98
CA LYS A 323 -9.04 9.19 -27.26
C LYS A 323 -7.56 9.39 -27.03
N ALA A 324 -6.75 8.75 -27.84
CA ALA A 324 -5.31 8.95 -27.90
C ALA A 324 -4.96 10.37 -28.39
N ASP A 325 -5.07 11.36 -27.53
CA ASP A 325 -5.03 12.78 -27.91
C ASP A 325 -3.61 13.26 -28.20
N ALA A 326 -2.64 12.95 -27.31
CA ALA A 326 -1.25 13.40 -27.45
C ALA A 326 -0.29 12.67 -26.50
N ALA A 327 0.99 12.68 -26.85
CA ALA A 327 2.06 12.26 -25.93
C ALA A 327 1.96 12.98 -24.58
N GLY A 328 1.92 12.23 -23.49
CA GLY A 328 1.80 12.74 -22.13
C GLY A 328 0.36 13.03 -21.68
N ALA A 329 -0.67 12.70 -22.48
CA ALA A 329 -2.07 12.86 -22.09
C ALA A 329 -2.52 11.82 -21.04
N MET A 330 -1.86 10.67 -20.99
CA MET A 330 -2.02 9.65 -19.96
C MET A 330 -0.83 9.62 -18.98
N ASP A 331 -1.07 9.07 -17.80
CA ASP A 331 -0.06 8.71 -16.78
C ASP A 331 -0.62 7.52 -15.99
N ALA A 332 -0.60 6.36 -16.61
CA ALA A 332 -1.22 5.14 -16.07
C ALA A 332 -0.20 4.02 -15.92
N ILE A 333 -0.42 3.16 -14.92
CA ILE A 333 0.29 1.89 -14.79
C ILE A 333 -0.29 0.94 -15.83
N ASN A 334 0.54 0.46 -16.74
CA ASN A 334 0.22 -0.68 -17.60
C ASN A 334 0.84 -1.96 -17.03
N PHE A 335 0.06 -3.05 -17.07
CA PHE A 335 0.53 -4.36 -16.62
C PHE A 335 0.09 -5.47 -17.57
N GLY A 336 1.02 -6.08 -18.28
CA GLY A 336 0.71 -7.12 -19.26
C GLY A 336 1.96 -7.72 -19.89
N THR A 337 1.77 -8.52 -20.95
CA THR A 337 2.87 -9.18 -21.67
C THR A 337 3.20 -8.52 -23.01
N GLN A 338 2.67 -7.33 -23.29
CA GLN A 338 3.09 -6.50 -24.42
C GLN A 338 4.33 -5.68 -24.07
N CYS A 339 5.25 -5.59 -25.00
CA CYS A 339 6.46 -4.77 -24.92
C CYS A 339 6.64 -4.04 -26.27
N TRP A 340 6.06 -2.84 -26.37
CA TRP A 340 5.91 -2.14 -27.66
C TRP A 340 7.24 -1.76 -28.30
N PHE A 341 8.17 -1.27 -27.48
CA PHE A 341 9.45 -0.77 -27.99
C PHE A 341 10.58 -1.79 -27.84
N GLY A 342 10.27 -2.99 -27.35
CA GLY A 342 11.27 -3.97 -27.00
C GLY A 342 11.97 -3.64 -25.64
N GLY A 343 12.97 -4.41 -25.29
CA GLY A 343 13.80 -4.15 -24.11
C GLY A 343 13.19 -4.57 -22.78
N CYS A 344 12.09 -5.29 -22.78
CA CYS A 344 11.55 -5.90 -21.58
C CYS A 344 12.22 -7.26 -21.34
N ALA A 345 12.77 -7.49 -20.14
CA ALA A 345 13.46 -8.72 -19.81
C ALA A 345 12.51 -9.88 -19.49
N GLY A 346 12.76 -11.07 -20.04
CA GLY A 346 11.98 -12.27 -19.81
C GLY A 346 10.69 -12.33 -20.64
N SER A 347 9.70 -13.08 -20.19
CA SER A 347 8.41 -13.30 -20.87
C SER A 347 7.26 -12.46 -20.32
N GLY A 348 7.54 -11.55 -19.38
CA GLY A 348 6.51 -10.76 -18.71
C GLY A 348 5.77 -11.54 -17.61
N PRO A 349 4.68 -10.97 -17.04
CA PRO A 349 4.23 -9.60 -17.31
C PRO A 349 5.14 -8.54 -16.69
N TRP A 350 5.03 -7.32 -17.21
CA TRP A 350 5.86 -6.19 -16.80
C TRP A 350 5.01 -5.04 -16.27
N VAL A 351 5.62 -4.26 -15.37
CA VAL A 351 5.12 -2.94 -14.97
C VAL A 351 5.68 -1.92 -15.93
N GLN A 352 4.84 -1.20 -16.64
CA GLN A 352 5.19 -0.16 -17.60
C GLN A 352 4.38 1.11 -17.33
N ALA A 353 4.82 2.24 -17.85
CA ALA A 353 4.03 3.46 -17.88
C ALA A 353 3.33 3.58 -19.24
N ASP A 354 2.01 3.66 -19.25
CA ASP A 354 1.27 4.18 -20.39
C ASP A 354 1.20 5.70 -20.26
N LEU A 355 1.94 6.37 -21.13
CA LEU A 355 2.03 7.83 -21.16
C LEU A 355 1.30 8.43 -22.36
N GLU A 356 0.43 7.66 -22.99
CA GLU A 356 -0.15 7.86 -24.32
C GLU A 356 0.92 7.84 -25.43
N TRP A 357 0.57 7.22 -26.56
CA TRP A 357 1.46 6.95 -27.70
C TRP A 357 2.67 6.07 -27.36
N GLY A 358 2.56 5.27 -26.31
CA GLY A 358 3.55 4.24 -26.04
C GLY A 358 3.58 3.75 -24.59
N LEU A 359 3.92 2.45 -24.49
CA LEU A 359 4.16 1.77 -23.22
C LEU A 359 5.65 1.80 -22.90
N TYR A 360 6.01 2.55 -21.87
CA TYR A 360 7.40 2.79 -21.51
C TYR A 360 7.83 1.90 -20.35
N SER A 361 8.83 1.07 -20.58
CA SER A 361 9.51 0.30 -19.53
C SER A 361 10.58 1.11 -18.80
N GLY A 362 10.94 2.29 -19.32
CA GLY A 362 11.95 3.22 -18.81
C GLY A 362 11.90 4.55 -19.54
N GLY A 363 12.93 5.36 -19.45
CA GLY A 363 12.98 6.73 -19.96
C GLY A 363 13.13 6.90 -21.47
N SER A 364 12.97 5.84 -22.26
CA SER A 364 13.09 5.88 -23.71
C SER A 364 12.39 4.70 -24.37
N GLN A 365 12.32 4.71 -25.70
CA GLN A 365 11.86 3.58 -26.52
C GLN A 365 12.93 2.46 -26.68
N SER A 366 13.85 2.35 -25.76
CA SER A 366 14.90 1.36 -25.80
C SER A 366 14.91 0.49 -24.55
N TRP A 367 15.72 -0.57 -24.59
CA TRP A 367 15.83 -1.53 -23.52
C TRP A 367 16.18 -0.87 -22.17
N ASN A 368 15.49 -1.31 -21.10
CA ASN A 368 15.75 -0.91 -19.72
C ASN A 368 16.37 -2.10 -18.96
N PRO A 369 17.66 -2.05 -18.58
CA PRO A 369 18.32 -3.14 -17.86
C PRO A 369 17.73 -3.41 -16.46
N GLY A 370 17.01 -2.44 -15.88
CA GLY A 370 16.30 -2.59 -14.61
C GLY A 370 14.96 -3.29 -14.71
N GLN A 371 14.41 -3.47 -15.93
CA GLN A 371 13.11 -4.10 -16.14
C GLN A 371 13.17 -5.60 -15.91
N ARG A 372 12.11 -6.17 -15.34
CA ARG A 372 11.93 -7.60 -15.11
C ARG A 372 10.47 -8.00 -15.05
N ALA A 373 10.21 -9.29 -15.27
CA ALA A 373 8.88 -9.88 -15.17
C ALA A 373 8.42 -10.07 -13.72
N PHE A 374 7.10 -10.01 -13.51
CA PHE A 374 6.43 -10.25 -12.23
C PHE A 374 5.35 -11.33 -12.37
N PRO A 375 5.72 -12.63 -12.48
CA PRO A 375 4.76 -13.71 -12.65
C PRO A 375 4.07 -14.15 -11.35
N ASN A 376 4.18 -13.36 -10.27
CA ASN A 376 3.55 -13.66 -9.00
C ASN A 376 2.03 -13.58 -9.12
N ARG A 377 1.31 -14.42 -8.37
CA ARG A 377 -0.17 -14.37 -8.34
C ARG A 377 -0.68 -12.98 -7.94
N PHE A 378 -0.02 -12.32 -7.01
CA PHE A 378 -0.34 -10.96 -6.58
C PHE A 378 0.90 -10.08 -6.72
N VAL A 379 0.76 -8.98 -7.45
CA VAL A 379 1.83 -8.06 -7.80
C VAL A 379 1.45 -6.65 -7.38
N THR A 380 2.33 -5.96 -6.68
CA THR A 380 2.25 -4.52 -6.50
C THR A 380 2.96 -3.85 -7.67
N ALA A 381 2.26 -2.97 -8.38
CA ALA A 381 2.81 -2.10 -9.41
C ALA A 381 2.64 -0.64 -8.98
N MET A 382 3.68 0.17 -9.17
CA MET A 382 3.66 1.59 -8.84
C MET A 382 4.28 2.42 -9.96
N LEU A 383 3.67 3.58 -10.18
CA LEU A 383 4.13 4.65 -11.05
C LEU A 383 4.08 5.96 -10.25
N LYS A 384 5.10 6.80 -10.38
CA LYS A 384 5.06 8.19 -9.93
C LYS A 384 5.77 9.09 -10.91
N ASN A 385 5.22 10.28 -11.13
CA ASN A 385 5.64 11.23 -12.14
C ASN A 385 5.59 12.65 -11.57
N ASN A 386 6.68 13.38 -11.63
CA ASN A 386 6.67 14.79 -11.20
C ASN A 386 6.10 15.74 -12.26
N GLY A 387 5.69 15.21 -13.40
CA GLY A 387 5.03 15.92 -14.48
C GLY A 387 5.95 16.69 -15.43
N THR A 388 7.23 16.81 -15.10
CA THR A 388 8.15 17.66 -15.88
C THR A 388 9.47 16.99 -16.26
N THR A 389 10.16 16.37 -15.30
CA THR A 389 11.55 15.93 -15.51
C THR A 389 11.82 14.49 -15.12
N ARG A 390 10.97 13.86 -14.30
CA ARG A 390 11.27 12.55 -13.67
C ARG A 390 10.02 11.73 -13.47
N PHE A 391 10.13 10.44 -13.77
CA PHE A 391 9.16 9.43 -13.35
C PHE A 391 9.88 8.19 -12.80
N ALA A 392 9.16 7.40 -12.02
CA ALA A 392 9.67 6.15 -11.51
C ALA A 392 8.63 5.03 -11.65
N LEU A 393 9.13 3.84 -11.99
CA LEU A 393 8.38 2.59 -12.05
C LEU A 393 8.91 1.64 -10.99
N LYS A 394 8.01 1.00 -10.25
CA LYS A 394 8.35 -0.01 -9.25
C LYS A 394 7.43 -1.20 -9.35
N GLY A 395 7.95 -2.36 -8.99
CA GLY A 395 7.18 -3.59 -8.88
C GLY A 395 7.62 -4.44 -7.70
N GLY A 396 6.72 -5.26 -7.19
CA GLY A 396 7.00 -6.16 -6.07
C GLY A 396 6.00 -7.30 -5.96
N ASN A 397 6.35 -8.33 -5.22
CA ASN A 397 5.38 -9.34 -4.82
C ASN A 397 4.47 -8.75 -3.72
N ALA A 398 3.15 -8.73 -3.95
CA ALA A 398 2.19 -8.21 -2.98
C ALA A 398 2.01 -9.11 -1.74
N GLN A 399 2.59 -10.32 -1.76
CA GLN A 399 2.51 -11.25 -0.64
C GLN A 399 3.73 -11.16 0.30
N SER A 400 4.87 -10.66 -0.18
CA SER A 400 6.10 -10.63 0.61
C SER A 400 7.19 -9.78 -0.06
N GLY A 401 8.09 -9.25 0.77
CA GLY A 401 9.28 -8.56 0.29
C GLY A 401 9.07 -7.08 -0.03
N ALA A 402 10.14 -6.46 -0.46
CA ALA A 402 10.21 -5.04 -0.77
C ALA A 402 9.90 -4.77 -2.25
N LEU A 403 9.64 -3.50 -2.57
CA LEU A 403 9.59 -3.02 -3.94
C LEU A 403 10.97 -3.09 -4.60
N THR A 404 10.96 -3.33 -5.90
CA THR A 404 12.11 -3.12 -6.78
C THR A 404 11.85 -1.89 -7.62
N THR A 405 12.80 -0.98 -7.64
CA THR A 405 12.81 0.13 -8.59
C THR A 405 13.24 -0.41 -9.96
N LEU A 406 12.37 -0.28 -10.95
CA LEU A 406 12.59 -0.69 -12.33
C LEU A 406 13.18 0.44 -13.15
N TRP A 407 12.69 1.64 -12.91
CA TRP A 407 13.15 2.89 -13.47
C TRP A 407 13.00 4.00 -12.44
N ASP A 408 13.95 4.91 -12.41
CA ASP A 408 13.83 6.19 -11.71
C ASP A 408 14.74 7.20 -12.41
N GLY A 409 14.15 8.02 -13.26
CA GLY A 409 14.93 8.92 -14.12
C GLY A 409 14.06 9.82 -14.98
N ALA A 410 14.66 10.34 -16.05
CA ALA A 410 14.03 11.29 -16.95
C ALA A 410 12.80 10.71 -17.65
N LEU A 411 11.83 11.55 -17.93
CA LEU A 411 10.70 11.28 -18.84
C LEU A 411 11.23 10.99 -20.25
N PRO A 412 10.52 10.18 -21.05
CA PRO A 412 10.86 9.99 -22.45
C PRO A 412 10.84 11.29 -23.24
N ALA A 413 11.59 11.35 -24.33
CA ALA A 413 11.61 12.51 -25.21
C ALA A 413 10.20 12.81 -25.75
N GLY A 414 9.77 14.09 -25.65
CA GLY A 414 8.44 14.54 -26.07
C GLY A 414 7.37 14.49 -24.97
N TYR A 415 7.69 13.98 -23.77
CA TYR A 415 6.78 13.88 -22.62
C TYR A 415 7.04 14.89 -21.51
N SER A 416 7.89 15.87 -21.74
CA SER A 416 8.20 16.95 -20.80
C SER A 416 7.80 18.31 -21.37
N PRO A 417 6.86 19.04 -20.76
CA PRO A 417 6.01 18.62 -19.64
C PRO A 417 4.91 17.64 -20.05
N MET A 418 4.40 16.86 -19.07
CA MET A 418 3.21 16.04 -19.24
C MET A 418 1.98 16.91 -19.52
N LYS A 419 0.94 16.29 -20.11
CA LYS A 419 -0.32 16.93 -20.52
C LYS A 419 -1.54 16.18 -20.02
N LYS A 420 -1.43 15.57 -18.85
CA LYS A 420 -2.47 14.74 -18.23
C LYS A 420 -3.83 15.41 -18.25
N GLN A 421 -4.88 14.64 -18.51
CA GLN A 421 -6.22 15.22 -18.61
C GLN A 421 -7.07 15.01 -17.36
N GLY A 422 -6.74 14.04 -16.46
CA GLY A 422 -7.40 13.89 -15.18
C GLY A 422 -8.62 12.98 -15.20
N ALA A 423 -8.88 12.22 -16.25
CA ALA A 423 -9.80 11.10 -16.16
C ALA A 423 -9.08 9.87 -15.55
N ILE A 424 -9.84 8.87 -15.16
CA ILE A 424 -9.34 7.61 -14.58
C ILE A 424 -9.82 6.47 -15.42
N VAL A 425 -8.90 5.59 -15.84
CA VAL A 425 -9.20 4.34 -16.51
C VAL A 425 -8.82 3.16 -15.64
N LEU A 426 -9.61 2.07 -15.73
CA LEU A 426 -9.26 0.76 -15.20
C LEU A 426 -9.70 -0.31 -16.22
N GLY A 427 -8.72 -1.03 -16.74
CA GLY A 427 -8.90 -2.00 -17.83
C GLY A 427 -8.30 -1.46 -19.12
N SER A 428 -9.06 -1.30 -20.16
CA SER A 428 -8.55 -0.82 -21.45
C SER A 428 -8.10 0.64 -21.41
N GLY A 429 -7.11 0.98 -22.21
CA GLY A 429 -6.60 2.33 -22.36
C GLY A 429 -7.66 3.39 -22.69
N GLY A 430 -7.29 4.67 -22.60
CA GLY A 430 -8.20 5.80 -22.69
C GLY A 430 -9.08 5.84 -23.96
N ASP A 431 -8.58 5.37 -25.08
CA ASP A 431 -9.25 5.36 -26.38
C ASP A 431 -10.26 4.20 -26.59
N CYS A 432 -10.40 3.33 -25.60
CA CYS A 432 -11.35 2.20 -25.65
C CYS A 432 -12.81 2.66 -25.63
N CYS A 433 -13.64 1.73 -26.12
CA CYS A 433 -15.03 1.59 -25.72
C CYS A 433 -15.95 2.75 -26.14
N LYS A 434 -15.54 3.48 -27.16
CA LYS A 434 -16.22 4.64 -27.73
C LYS A 434 -16.31 4.49 -29.25
N PRO A 435 -17.37 4.94 -29.92
CA PRO A 435 -17.44 4.93 -31.38
C PRO A 435 -16.21 5.64 -31.98
N GLY A 436 -15.44 4.92 -32.80
CA GLY A 436 -14.19 5.40 -33.41
C GLY A 436 -13.00 5.39 -32.50
N GLY A 437 -13.09 4.81 -31.30
CA GLY A 437 -11.98 4.52 -30.41
C GLY A 437 -11.37 3.13 -30.65
N GLY A 438 -10.36 2.79 -29.85
CA GLY A 438 -9.68 1.50 -29.91
C GLY A 438 -10.52 0.32 -29.43
N ALA A 439 -10.02 -0.89 -29.66
CA ALA A 439 -10.66 -2.11 -29.16
C ALA A 439 -10.16 -2.42 -27.72
N ASN A 440 -11.08 -2.87 -26.87
CA ASN A 440 -10.71 -3.38 -25.55
C ASN A 440 -10.25 -4.84 -25.65
N LEU A 441 -8.95 -5.04 -25.80
CA LEU A 441 -8.34 -6.35 -25.97
C LEU A 441 -7.58 -6.84 -24.74
N SER A 442 -7.46 -6.01 -23.68
CA SER A 442 -6.67 -6.33 -22.52
C SER A 442 -7.35 -7.32 -21.57
N ALA A 443 -6.54 -8.10 -20.86
CA ALA A 443 -6.93 -8.93 -19.73
C ALA A 443 -6.04 -8.68 -18.54
N GLY A 444 -6.62 -8.67 -17.35
CA GLY A 444 -5.91 -8.49 -16.08
C GLY A 444 -6.86 -8.57 -14.91
N THR A 445 -6.32 -8.73 -13.73
CA THR A 445 -7.12 -8.72 -12.48
C THR A 445 -6.70 -7.55 -11.61
N PHE A 446 -7.67 -6.77 -11.17
CA PHE A 446 -7.46 -5.67 -10.23
C PHE A 446 -8.04 -6.05 -8.86
N TYR A 447 -7.24 -5.84 -7.83
CA TYR A 447 -7.63 -6.09 -6.44
C TYR A 447 -7.86 -4.78 -5.68
N GLU A 448 -6.89 -3.86 -5.75
CA GLU A 448 -6.93 -2.53 -5.16
C GLU A 448 -5.95 -1.58 -5.86
N GLY A 449 -6.18 -0.28 -5.74
CA GLY A 449 -5.27 0.75 -6.21
C GLY A 449 -5.72 2.15 -5.80
N ALA A 450 -4.80 3.10 -5.88
CA ALA A 450 -5.09 4.50 -5.64
C ALA A 450 -4.27 5.41 -6.55
N ILE A 451 -4.81 6.60 -6.81
CA ILE A 451 -4.13 7.72 -7.44
C ILE A 451 -3.95 8.81 -6.38
N VAL A 452 -2.78 9.39 -6.29
CA VAL A 452 -2.43 10.43 -5.32
C VAL A 452 -2.00 11.72 -6.01
N ALA A 453 -2.34 12.85 -5.41
CA ALA A 453 -1.81 14.14 -5.82
C ALA A 453 -0.41 14.34 -5.19
N GLY A 454 0.61 14.50 -6.04
CA GLY A 454 1.99 14.67 -5.62
C GLY A 454 2.90 13.52 -6.01
N TYR A 455 4.20 13.67 -5.74
CA TYR A 455 5.24 12.68 -5.98
C TYR A 455 5.64 12.02 -4.66
N PRO A 456 5.16 10.80 -4.35
CA PRO A 456 5.42 10.15 -3.07
C PRO A 456 6.91 9.93 -2.81
N SER A 457 7.31 10.02 -1.54
CA SER A 457 8.68 9.69 -1.15
C SER A 457 8.94 8.17 -1.21
N GLU A 458 10.21 7.78 -1.28
CA GLU A 458 10.61 6.37 -1.20
C GLU A 458 10.12 5.70 0.09
N ALA A 459 10.16 6.44 1.20
CA ALA A 459 9.67 5.95 2.48
C ALA A 459 8.15 5.69 2.45
N THR A 460 7.39 6.56 1.79
CA THR A 460 5.94 6.40 1.60
C THR A 460 5.64 5.17 0.74
N ASP A 461 6.30 5.01 -0.41
CA ASP A 461 6.12 3.85 -1.29
C ASP A 461 6.41 2.53 -0.55
N ASN A 462 7.52 2.49 0.20
CA ASN A 462 7.90 1.32 0.98
C ASN A 462 6.91 1.00 2.11
N ALA A 463 6.35 2.03 2.76
CA ALA A 463 5.32 1.85 3.78
C ALA A 463 4.01 1.33 3.19
N VAL A 464 3.62 1.79 1.99
CA VAL A 464 2.46 1.26 1.25
C VAL A 464 2.68 -0.20 0.87
N GLN A 465 3.87 -0.57 0.36
CA GLN A 465 4.20 -1.97 0.08
C GLN A 465 4.11 -2.84 1.34
N ALA A 466 4.66 -2.38 2.46
CA ALA A 466 4.57 -3.11 3.73
C ALA A 466 3.11 -3.32 4.18
N ASN A 467 2.26 -2.32 3.99
CA ASN A 467 0.82 -2.42 4.26
C ASN A 467 0.12 -3.42 3.32
N ILE A 468 0.45 -3.43 2.03
CA ILE A 468 -0.08 -4.39 1.05
C ILE A 468 0.33 -5.81 1.43
N THR A 469 1.60 -6.05 1.77
CA THR A 469 2.04 -7.39 2.18
C THR A 469 1.38 -7.85 3.49
N ALA A 470 1.14 -6.93 4.42
CA ALA A 470 0.44 -7.20 5.68
C ALA A 470 -1.06 -7.53 5.47
N ALA A 471 -1.66 -7.14 4.35
CA ALA A 471 -3.04 -7.50 4.00
C ALA A 471 -3.22 -9.01 3.77
N GLY A 472 -2.12 -9.76 3.56
CA GLY A 472 -2.13 -11.22 3.55
C GLY A 472 -2.90 -11.81 2.38
N TYR A 473 -2.67 -11.34 1.17
CA TYR A 473 -3.22 -11.88 -0.08
C TYR A 473 -2.82 -13.36 -0.27
N ARG A 474 -3.81 -14.22 -0.59
CA ARG A 474 -3.63 -15.68 -0.82
C ARG A 474 -4.60 -16.23 -1.85
#